data_9a6e861a71fc040bf069dfa28b3a6409
#
_entry.id   9a6e861a71fc040bf069dfa28b3a6409
#
_cell.length_a   1.000
_cell.length_b   1.000
_cell.length_c   1.000
_cell.angle_alpha   90.00
_cell.angle_beta   90.00
_cell.angle_gamma   90.00
#
_symmetry.space_group_name_H-M   'P 1'
#
loop_
_entity.id
_entity.type
_entity.pdbx_description
1 polymer ?
#
loop_
_entity_poly.entity_id
_entity_poly.type
_entity_poly.pdbx_seq_one_letter_code
_entity_poly.pdbx_strand_id
1 'polypeptide(L)'
;MEASTSYGERKEIRLPDGTQLILNSCSRVCYPDRFADKERRVELEGEGYFRVYHNEKQPFIVNTRHFDVRVLGTCFNVKSYSSDEVVSVDVESGKVQVDLPEAMMRLRAKEQILINTVSGEYNKRYEERAVAVWRRGSLRFNSTPIRDVAKELERMYNCRITFTQGQEFNNLISGEHDNKSLEAVLQSIGYTSGIH
;
A
#
# COMPACT_ATOMS: atom_id res chain seq x y z
N MET A 1 -12.30 -14.29 -10.74
CA MET A 1 -10.88 -14.27 -11.22
C MET A 1 -9.95 -13.94 -10.09
N GLU A 2 -8.70 -14.38 -10.20
CA GLU A 2 -7.63 -14.07 -9.26
C GLU A 2 -6.36 -13.69 -10.04
N ALA A 3 -5.63 -12.72 -9.55
CA ALA A 3 -4.30 -12.38 -10.03
C ALA A 3 -3.36 -12.15 -8.85
N SER A 4 -2.13 -12.61 -8.95
CA SER A 4 -1.11 -12.49 -7.92
C SER A 4 0.25 -12.14 -8.51
N THR A 5 1.14 -11.68 -7.64
CA THR A 5 2.54 -11.34 -7.92
C THR A 5 3.45 -12.04 -6.92
N SER A 6 4.63 -12.41 -7.39
CA SER A 6 5.71 -12.96 -6.59
C SER A 6 6.64 -11.85 -6.05
N TYR A 7 7.71 -12.25 -5.36
CA TYR A 7 8.79 -11.35 -4.93
C TYR A 7 9.42 -10.64 -6.14
N GLY A 8 9.64 -9.33 -6.05
CA GLY A 8 10.20 -8.51 -7.11
C GLY A 8 9.29 -8.32 -8.33
N GLU A 9 8.13 -8.97 -8.37
CA GLU A 9 7.19 -8.90 -9.49
C GLU A 9 6.18 -7.76 -9.30
N ARG A 10 5.81 -7.12 -10.41
CA ARG A 10 4.68 -6.19 -10.51
C ARG A 10 3.84 -6.59 -11.70
N LYS A 11 2.52 -6.35 -11.60
CA LYS A 11 1.59 -6.76 -12.65
C LYS A 11 0.54 -5.69 -12.91
N GLU A 12 0.38 -5.33 -14.19
CA GLU A 12 -0.71 -4.48 -14.62
C GLU A 12 -1.93 -5.32 -15.01
N ILE A 13 -3.10 -4.92 -14.52
CA ILE A 13 -4.36 -5.62 -14.71
C ILE A 13 -5.41 -4.59 -15.14
N ARG A 14 -6.19 -4.95 -16.15
CA ARG A 14 -7.38 -4.20 -16.51
C ARG A 14 -8.61 -4.98 -16.04
N LEU A 15 -9.37 -4.37 -15.14
CA LEU A 15 -10.59 -4.96 -14.60
C LEU A 15 -11.76 -4.87 -15.59
N PRO A 16 -12.86 -5.64 -15.39
CA PRO A 16 -14.00 -5.69 -16.32
C PRO A 16 -14.71 -4.36 -16.57
N ASP A 17 -14.62 -3.40 -15.64
CA ASP A 17 -15.18 -2.05 -15.76
C ASP A 17 -14.22 -1.05 -16.45
N GLY A 18 -13.04 -1.48 -16.85
CA GLY A 18 -12.00 -0.65 -17.44
C GLY A 18 -11.04 -0.02 -16.41
N THR A 19 -11.25 -0.22 -15.12
CA THR A 19 -10.32 0.18 -14.05
C THR A 19 -8.94 -0.43 -14.30
N GLN A 20 -7.89 0.39 -14.14
CA GLN A 20 -6.50 -0.07 -14.20
C GLN A 20 -5.98 -0.29 -12.79
N LEU A 21 -5.40 -1.45 -12.56
CA LEU A 21 -4.75 -1.83 -11.31
C LEU A 21 -3.30 -2.22 -11.59
N ILE A 22 -2.39 -1.67 -10.82
CA ILE A 22 -1.00 -2.15 -10.77
C ILE A 22 -0.81 -2.82 -9.41
N LEU A 23 -0.54 -4.11 -9.39
CA LEU A 23 -0.18 -4.86 -8.20
C LEU A 23 1.32 -4.74 -7.93
N ASN A 24 1.68 -4.47 -6.67
CA ASN A 24 3.05 -4.53 -6.20
C ASN A 24 3.45 -5.98 -5.85
N SER A 25 4.70 -6.18 -5.47
CA SER A 25 5.28 -7.50 -5.13
C SER A 25 4.52 -8.18 -4.00
N CYS A 26 4.40 -9.51 -4.06
CA CYS A 26 3.75 -10.36 -3.06
C CYS A 26 2.30 -9.92 -2.75
N SER A 27 1.55 -9.56 -3.79
CA SER A 27 0.17 -9.08 -3.66
C SER A 27 -0.78 -9.99 -4.42
N ARG A 28 -2.04 -9.99 -3.99
CA ARG A 28 -3.11 -10.77 -4.60
C ARG A 28 -4.38 -9.93 -4.68
N VAL A 29 -5.08 -10.03 -5.80
CA VAL A 29 -6.42 -9.45 -6.00
C VAL A 29 -7.39 -10.50 -6.49
N CYS A 30 -8.57 -10.55 -5.88
CA CYS A 30 -9.72 -11.33 -6.34
C CYS A 30 -10.80 -10.38 -6.85
N TYR A 31 -11.38 -10.68 -8.02
CA TYR A 31 -12.41 -9.87 -8.63
C TYR A 31 -13.34 -10.75 -9.53
N PRO A 32 -14.62 -10.40 -9.71
CA PRO A 32 -15.54 -11.16 -10.55
C PRO A 32 -15.25 -10.95 -12.04
N ASP A 33 -15.69 -11.87 -12.88
CA ASP A 33 -15.66 -11.73 -14.34
C ASP A 33 -16.55 -10.57 -14.81
N ARG A 34 -17.61 -10.28 -14.06
CA ARG A 34 -18.53 -9.16 -14.25
C ARG A 34 -18.94 -8.61 -12.89
N PHE A 35 -18.88 -7.30 -12.73
CA PHE A 35 -19.35 -6.65 -11.52
C PHE A 35 -20.88 -6.68 -11.40
N ALA A 36 -21.38 -6.74 -10.16
CA ALA A 36 -22.79 -6.66 -9.85
C ALA A 36 -23.35 -5.25 -10.13
N ASP A 37 -24.68 -5.14 -10.33
CA ASP A 37 -25.31 -3.88 -10.75
C ASP A 37 -25.18 -2.75 -9.73
N LYS A 38 -25.05 -3.07 -8.43
CA LYS A 38 -25.04 -2.07 -7.34
C LYS A 38 -23.65 -1.57 -6.96
N GLU A 39 -22.64 -2.40 -7.11
CA GLU A 39 -21.25 -2.07 -6.70
C GLU A 39 -20.22 -2.87 -7.49
N ARG A 40 -18.98 -2.34 -7.55
CA ARG A 40 -17.81 -2.98 -8.14
C ARG A 40 -16.86 -3.34 -7.02
N ARG A 41 -16.88 -4.59 -6.55
CA ARG A 41 -16.09 -5.05 -5.40
C ARG A 41 -14.92 -5.91 -5.84
N VAL A 42 -13.75 -5.62 -5.27
CA VAL A 42 -12.54 -6.44 -5.36
C VAL A 42 -11.99 -6.70 -3.96
N GLU A 43 -11.30 -7.81 -3.77
CA GLU A 43 -10.59 -8.16 -2.53
C GLU A 43 -9.10 -8.04 -2.78
N LEU A 44 -8.39 -7.27 -1.94
CA LEU A 44 -6.95 -7.04 -2.04
C LEU A 44 -6.23 -7.54 -0.79
N GLU A 45 -5.19 -8.32 -0.99
CA GLU A 45 -4.15 -8.62 -0.01
C GLU A 45 -2.80 -8.14 -0.57
N GLY A 46 -2.08 -7.31 0.17
CA GLY A 46 -0.84 -6.70 -0.30
C GLY A 46 -1.00 -5.24 -0.70
N GLU A 47 -0.39 -4.83 -1.81
CA GLU A 47 -0.38 -3.44 -2.25
C GLU A 47 -0.79 -3.31 -3.71
N GLY A 48 -1.68 -2.34 -3.98
CA GLY A 48 -2.16 -2.04 -5.31
C GLY A 48 -2.41 -0.55 -5.51
N TYR A 49 -2.02 -0.06 -6.69
CA TYR A 49 -2.39 1.27 -7.17
C TYR A 49 -3.54 1.15 -8.15
N PHE A 50 -4.62 1.86 -7.86
CA PHE A 50 -5.86 1.84 -8.63
C PHE A 50 -6.06 3.15 -9.37
N ARG A 51 -6.40 3.06 -10.65
CA ARG A 51 -6.98 4.15 -11.45
C ARG A 51 -8.39 3.73 -11.83
N VAL A 52 -9.34 4.11 -10.98
CA VAL A 52 -10.73 3.64 -11.08
C VAL A 52 -11.50 4.40 -12.15
N TYR A 53 -12.17 3.65 -13.04
CA TYR A 53 -13.10 4.22 -14.00
C TYR A 53 -14.26 4.93 -13.27
N HIS A 54 -14.54 6.17 -13.65
CA HIS A 54 -15.55 7.00 -12.97
C HIS A 54 -16.96 6.50 -13.25
N ASN A 55 -17.71 6.17 -12.17
CA ASN A 55 -19.10 5.78 -12.23
C ASN A 55 -19.81 6.12 -10.90
N GLU A 56 -20.62 7.19 -10.91
CA GLU A 56 -21.33 7.66 -9.71
C GLU A 56 -22.45 6.70 -9.26
N LYS A 57 -23.01 5.92 -10.20
CA LYS A 57 -24.14 5.02 -9.93
C LYS A 57 -23.70 3.69 -9.33
N GLN A 58 -22.41 3.34 -9.47
CA GLN A 58 -21.88 2.04 -9.09
C GLN A 58 -20.51 2.22 -8.43
N PRO A 59 -20.46 2.43 -7.09
CA PRO A 59 -19.22 2.66 -6.38
C PRO A 59 -18.26 1.47 -6.53
N PHE A 60 -16.96 1.77 -6.55
CA PHE A 60 -15.89 0.78 -6.55
C PHE A 60 -15.40 0.58 -5.12
N ILE A 61 -15.30 -0.66 -4.69
CA ILE A 61 -14.93 -1.03 -3.33
C ILE A 61 -13.71 -1.94 -3.36
N VAL A 62 -12.64 -1.52 -2.68
CA VAL A 62 -11.50 -2.39 -2.37
C VAL A 62 -11.67 -2.90 -0.96
N ASN A 63 -12.00 -4.18 -0.82
CA ASN A 63 -12.07 -4.86 0.46
C ASN A 63 -10.69 -5.36 0.85
N THR A 64 -10.27 -5.08 2.07
CA THR A 64 -9.03 -5.61 2.66
C THR A 64 -9.33 -6.29 4.00
N ARG A 65 -8.34 -6.92 4.59
CA ARG A 65 -8.48 -7.51 5.93
C ARG A 65 -8.81 -6.49 7.01
N HIS A 66 -8.36 -5.23 6.85
CA HIS A 66 -8.36 -4.23 7.92
C HIS A 66 -9.39 -3.12 7.71
N PHE A 67 -9.79 -2.85 6.47
CA PHE A 67 -10.72 -1.79 6.11
C PHE A 67 -11.26 -1.96 4.68
N ASP A 68 -12.35 -1.27 4.40
CA ASP A 68 -12.88 -1.11 3.04
C ASP A 68 -12.54 0.28 2.51
N VAL A 69 -12.23 0.37 1.22
CA VAL A 69 -12.02 1.64 0.51
C VAL A 69 -13.08 1.80 -0.54
N ARG A 70 -13.87 2.88 -0.45
CA ARG A 70 -14.97 3.18 -1.37
C ARG A 70 -14.69 4.44 -2.18
N VAL A 71 -14.82 4.34 -3.51
CA VAL A 71 -14.61 5.46 -4.44
C VAL A 71 -15.63 5.43 -5.58
N LEU A 72 -15.77 6.55 -6.30
CA LEU A 72 -16.59 6.66 -7.51
C LEU A 72 -15.75 6.73 -8.79
N GLY A 73 -14.52 7.26 -8.68
CA GLY A 73 -13.57 7.41 -9.79
C GLY A 73 -12.37 8.22 -9.29
N THR A 74 -11.32 7.53 -8.91
CA THR A 74 -10.23 8.07 -8.09
C THR A 74 -8.92 7.35 -8.46
N CYS A 75 -7.80 8.05 -8.36
CA CYS A 75 -6.46 7.44 -8.40
C CYS A 75 -5.90 7.38 -6.98
N PHE A 76 -5.60 6.18 -6.48
CA PHE A 76 -5.14 5.97 -5.11
C PHE A 76 -4.34 4.68 -4.97
N ASN A 77 -3.56 4.61 -3.91
CA ASN A 77 -2.80 3.42 -3.50
C ASN A 77 -3.39 2.83 -2.22
N VAL A 78 -3.45 1.52 -2.15
CA VAL A 78 -3.81 0.77 -0.93
C VAL A 78 -2.66 -0.16 -0.61
N LYS A 79 -2.14 -0.08 0.63
CA LYS A 79 -1.14 -1.00 1.17
C LYS A 79 -1.75 -1.72 2.37
N SER A 80 -1.99 -3.01 2.25
CA SER A 80 -2.62 -3.84 3.28
C SER A 80 -2.07 -5.26 3.26
N TYR A 81 -0.76 -5.40 3.55
CA TYR A 81 -0.16 -6.70 3.78
C TYR A 81 -0.54 -7.21 5.18
N SER A 82 -0.93 -8.48 5.27
CA SER A 82 -1.33 -9.12 6.53
C SER A 82 -0.19 -9.20 7.56
N SER A 83 1.05 -9.13 7.10
CA SER A 83 2.26 -9.19 7.93
C SER A 83 2.73 -7.83 8.44
N ASP A 84 2.25 -6.72 7.86
CA ASP A 84 2.75 -5.38 8.19
C ASP A 84 2.02 -4.80 9.42
N GLU A 85 2.76 -4.09 10.25
CA GLU A 85 2.22 -3.39 11.40
C GLU A 85 1.45 -2.13 10.99
N VAL A 86 1.88 -1.48 9.90
CA VAL A 86 1.23 -0.28 9.39
C VAL A 86 0.68 -0.54 7.99
N VAL A 87 -0.63 -0.28 7.84
CA VAL A 87 -1.34 -0.29 6.56
C VAL A 87 -1.76 1.12 6.17
N SER A 88 -1.96 1.40 4.87
CA SER A 88 -2.24 2.76 4.42
C SER A 88 -3.17 2.85 3.21
N VAL A 89 -3.78 4.04 3.06
CA VAL A 89 -4.45 4.50 1.84
C VAL A 89 -3.93 5.88 1.50
N ASP A 90 -3.44 6.05 0.27
CA ASP A 90 -2.84 7.29 -0.25
C ASP A 90 -3.61 7.76 -1.48
N VAL A 91 -4.09 9.01 -1.49
CA VAL A 91 -4.93 9.54 -2.57
C VAL A 91 -4.13 10.44 -3.50
N GLU A 92 -3.99 10.03 -4.77
CA GLU A 92 -3.35 10.85 -5.81
C GLU A 92 -4.33 11.88 -6.39
N SER A 93 -5.57 11.47 -6.68
CA SER A 93 -6.61 12.37 -7.20
C SER A 93 -8.01 11.88 -6.84
N GLY A 94 -8.96 12.80 -6.70
CA GLY A 94 -10.35 12.50 -6.38
C GLY A 94 -10.64 12.44 -4.88
N LYS A 95 -11.60 11.61 -4.49
CA LYS A 95 -12.07 11.44 -3.11
C LYS A 95 -12.20 9.97 -2.78
N VAL A 96 -11.79 9.62 -1.57
CA VAL A 96 -11.82 8.26 -1.04
C VAL A 96 -12.55 8.26 0.29
N GLN A 97 -13.42 7.28 0.51
CA GLN A 97 -13.94 6.92 1.82
C GLN A 97 -13.25 5.65 2.29
N VAL A 98 -12.73 5.67 3.50
CA VAL A 98 -12.14 4.50 4.17
C VAL A 98 -13.05 4.13 5.33
N ASP A 99 -13.61 2.94 5.27
CA ASP A 99 -14.49 2.39 6.29
C ASP A 99 -13.66 1.47 7.19
N LEU A 100 -13.42 1.92 8.42
CA LEU A 100 -12.77 1.18 9.50
C LEU A 100 -13.82 0.49 10.36
N PRO A 101 -13.48 -0.53 11.18
CA PRO A 101 -14.45 -1.21 12.04
C PRO A 101 -15.30 -0.28 12.92
N GLU A 102 -14.70 0.80 13.45
CA GLU A 102 -15.35 1.71 14.38
C GLU A 102 -15.39 3.17 13.91
N ALA A 103 -14.90 3.46 12.68
CA ALA A 103 -14.83 4.82 12.17
C ALA A 103 -14.94 4.85 10.64
N MET A 104 -15.34 6.00 10.13
CA MET A 104 -15.33 6.28 8.69
C MET A 104 -14.53 7.55 8.43
N MET A 105 -13.54 7.46 7.53
CA MET A 105 -12.66 8.56 7.17
C MET A 105 -12.86 8.96 5.72
N ARG A 106 -12.77 10.25 5.44
CA ARG A 106 -12.78 10.78 4.07
C ARG A 106 -11.44 11.42 3.75
N LEU A 107 -10.87 11.03 2.62
CA LEU A 107 -9.61 11.53 2.11
C LEU A 107 -9.84 12.24 0.78
N ARG A 108 -9.05 13.28 0.53
CA ARG A 108 -8.97 14.02 -0.72
C ARG A 108 -7.59 13.81 -1.35
N ALA A 109 -7.41 14.32 -2.56
CA ALA A 109 -6.10 14.33 -3.22
C ALA A 109 -5.01 14.86 -2.28
N LYS A 110 -3.85 14.21 -2.27
CA LYS A 110 -2.69 14.47 -1.40
C LYS A 110 -2.90 14.15 0.08
N GLU A 111 -3.99 13.52 0.45
CA GLU A 111 -4.21 13.01 1.80
C GLU A 111 -3.90 11.52 1.89
N GLN A 112 -3.34 11.12 3.02
CA GLN A 112 -3.00 9.75 3.38
C GLN A 112 -3.62 9.42 4.75
N ILE A 113 -4.03 8.18 4.93
CA ILE A 113 -4.28 7.60 6.25
C ILE A 113 -3.29 6.47 6.49
N LEU A 114 -2.67 6.47 7.67
CA LEU A 114 -1.88 5.39 8.21
C LEU A 114 -2.66 4.75 9.35
N ILE A 115 -2.71 3.44 9.38
CA ILE A 115 -3.45 2.66 10.38
C ILE A 115 -2.49 1.65 10.99
N ASN A 116 -2.31 1.69 12.30
CA ASN A 116 -1.56 0.67 13.04
C ASN A 116 -2.48 -0.53 13.29
N THR A 117 -2.12 -1.71 12.78
CA THR A 117 -2.94 -2.92 12.85
C THR A 117 -2.95 -3.57 14.23
N VAL A 118 -2.00 -3.21 15.09
CA VAL A 118 -1.87 -3.74 16.46
C VAL A 118 -2.65 -2.89 17.45
N SER A 119 -2.47 -1.55 17.42
CA SER A 119 -3.16 -0.64 18.34
C SER A 119 -4.54 -0.20 17.85
N GLY A 120 -4.82 -0.31 16.55
CA GLY A 120 -6.02 0.25 15.91
C GLY A 120 -5.97 1.76 15.74
N GLU A 121 -4.90 2.43 16.17
CA GLU A 121 -4.75 3.87 15.99
C GLU A 121 -4.57 4.22 14.52
N TYR A 122 -5.14 5.34 14.14
CA TYR A 122 -4.99 5.85 12.78
C TYR A 122 -4.62 7.33 12.78
N ASN A 123 -3.86 7.74 11.75
CA ASN A 123 -3.41 9.11 11.57
C ASN A 123 -3.63 9.55 10.12
N LYS A 124 -4.38 10.63 9.94
CA LYS A 124 -4.58 11.28 8.64
C LYS A 124 -3.53 12.37 8.46
N ARG A 125 -2.84 12.35 7.31
CA ARG A 125 -1.80 13.31 6.95
C ARG A 125 -2.08 13.94 5.59
N TYR A 126 -1.54 15.13 5.39
CA TYR A 126 -1.45 15.77 4.07
C TYR A 126 -0.01 15.61 3.56
N GLU A 127 0.14 15.05 2.37
CA GLU A 127 1.45 14.83 1.76
C GLU A 127 1.47 15.33 0.31
N GLU A 128 2.26 16.38 0.06
CA GLU A 128 2.43 16.95 -1.30
C GLU A 128 3.50 16.17 -2.11
N ARG A 129 3.41 14.85 -2.13
CA ARG A 129 4.40 13.98 -2.77
C ARG A 129 3.72 12.99 -3.72
N ALA A 130 4.51 12.41 -4.63
CA ALA A 130 4.02 11.38 -5.54
C ALA A 130 3.52 10.16 -4.79
N VAL A 131 2.34 9.66 -5.18
CA VAL A 131 1.74 8.44 -4.62
C VAL A 131 2.32 7.21 -5.33
N ALA A 132 2.46 6.09 -4.60
CA ALA A 132 2.91 4.81 -5.12
C ALA A 132 4.22 4.90 -5.93
N VAL A 133 5.24 5.49 -5.32
CA VAL A 133 6.57 5.67 -5.95
C VAL A 133 7.22 4.33 -6.33
N TRP A 134 6.81 3.24 -5.69
CA TRP A 134 7.24 1.88 -5.99
C TRP A 134 6.95 1.47 -7.44
N ARG A 135 5.95 2.06 -8.10
CA ARG A 135 5.66 1.82 -9.54
C ARG A 135 6.86 2.15 -10.44
N ARG A 136 7.74 3.04 -9.99
CA ARG A 136 8.97 3.46 -10.68
C ARG A 136 10.23 2.84 -10.10
N GLY A 137 10.09 1.88 -9.17
CA GLY A 137 11.24 1.25 -8.51
C GLY A 137 11.79 2.04 -7.32
N SER A 138 11.13 3.13 -6.91
CA SER A 138 11.53 3.91 -5.73
C SER A 138 10.90 3.37 -4.46
N LEU A 139 11.56 3.58 -3.32
CA LEU A 139 11.08 3.28 -1.98
C LEU A 139 10.90 4.59 -1.21
N ARG A 140 9.84 4.66 -0.42
CA ARG A 140 9.62 5.78 0.51
C ARG A 140 9.14 5.26 1.84
N PHE A 141 9.87 5.64 2.87
CA PHE A 141 9.54 5.39 4.26
C PHE A 141 9.18 6.70 4.94
N ASN A 142 8.15 6.71 5.77
CA ASN A 142 7.73 7.87 6.54
C ASN A 142 7.32 7.43 7.94
N SER A 143 8.26 7.54 8.89
CA SER A 143 8.11 6.99 10.24
C SER A 143 7.66 5.52 10.20
N THR A 144 8.24 4.74 9.29
CA THR A 144 7.88 3.33 9.08
C THR A 144 8.65 2.46 10.07
N PRO A 145 8.00 1.54 10.80
CA PRO A 145 8.70 0.60 11.67
C PRO A 145 9.77 -0.18 10.90
N ILE A 146 10.96 -0.31 11.48
CA ILE A 146 12.09 -0.99 10.81
C ILE A 146 11.75 -2.42 10.36
N ARG A 147 10.89 -3.11 11.10
CA ARG A 147 10.42 -4.44 10.73
C ARG A 147 9.58 -4.44 9.46
N ASP A 148 8.74 -3.42 9.27
CA ASP A 148 7.96 -3.26 8.04
C ASP A 148 8.82 -2.80 6.87
N VAL A 149 9.86 -1.96 7.14
CA VAL A 149 10.89 -1.63 6.15
C VAL A 149 11.60 -2.89 5.67
N ALA A 150 12.02 -3.77 6.58
CA ALA A 150 12.68 -5.04 6.22
C ALA A 150 11.78 -5.90 5.32
N LYS A 151 10.50 -6.07 5.66
CA LYS A 151 9.53 -6.82 4.85
C LYS A 151 9.33 -6.20 3.46
N GLU A 152 9.31 -4.87 3.36
CA GLU A 152 9.18 -4.18 2.08
C GLU A 152 10.41 -4.41 1.19
N LEU A 153 11.61 -4.35 1.77
CA LEU A 153 12.86 -4.70 1.07
C LEU A 153 12.89 -6.18 0.66
N GLU A 154 12.47 -7.10 1.53
CA GLU A 154 12.36 -8.52 1.19
C GLU A 154 11.44 -8.74 -0.01
N ARG A 155 10.26 -8.11 -0.02
CA ARG A 155 9.29 -8.20 -1.12
C ARG A 155 9.84 -7.64 -2.43
N MET A 156 10.54 -6.49 -2.36
CA MET A 156 11.03 -5.80 -3.55
C MET A 156 12.27 -6.47 -4.16
N TYR A 157 13.21 -6.91 -3.32
CA TYR A 157 14.52 -7.40 -3.77
C TYR A 157 14.64 -8.93 -3.75
N ASN A 158 13.58 -9.65 -3.38
CA ASN A 158 13.58 -11.11 -3.23
C ASN A 158 14.74 -11.59 -2.36
N CYS A 159 14.88 -11.02 -1.20
CA CYS A 159 15.92 -11.36 -0.21
C CYS A 159 15.28 -11.71 1.14
N ARG A 160 16.10 -12.13 2.09
CA ARG A 160 15.69 -12.36 3.47
C ARG A 160 16.53 -11.48 4.40
N ILE A 161 15.85 -10.73 5.28
CA ILE A 161 16.48 -9.86 6.26
C ILE A 161 16.23 -10.43 7.65
N THR A 162 17.29 -10.68 8.40
CA THR A 162 17.23 -11.21 9.76
C THR A 162 17.81 -10.20 10.73
N PHE A 163 17.15 -10.05 11.88
CA PHE A 163 17.61 -9.19 12.96
C PHE A 163 18.42 -10.02 13.97
N THR A 164 19.52 -9.46 14.47
CA THR A 164 20.34 -10.12 15.48
C THR A 164 19.52 -10.32 16.76
N GLN A 165 19.62 -11.51 17.36
CA GLN A 165 18.91 -11.85 18.60
C GLN A 165 19.40 -10.95 19.76
N GLY A 166 18.45 -10.55 20.62
CA GLY A 166 18.74 -9.77 21.82
C GLY A 166 18.83 -8.26 21.64
N GLN A 167 18.59 -7.75 20.42
CA GLN A 167 18.44 -6.31 20.18
C GLN A 167 16.98 -5.94 19.98
N GLU A 168 16.53 -4.88 20.64
CA GLU A 168 15.21 -4.28 20.36
C GLU A 168 15.35 -3.28 19.21
N PHE A 169 14.59 -3.53 18.14
CA PHE A 169 14.55 -2.67 16.96
C PHE A 169 13.21 -1.92 16.92
N ASN A 170 13.13 -0.81 17.66
CA ASN A 170 11.96 0.06 17.72
C ASN A 170 12.10 1.32 16.84
N ASN A 171 13.10 1.33 15.95
CA ASN A 171 13.40 2.46 15.09
C ASN A 171 12.30 2.70 14.08
N LEU A 172 11.94 3.97 13.88
CA LEU A 172 11.11 4.46 12.80
C LEU A 172 12.01 5.03 11.70
N ILE A 173 11.85 4.55 10.50
CA ILE A 173 12.66 4.93 9.34
C ILE A 173 11.90 5.93 8.48
N SER A 174 12.59 7.00 8.09
CA SER A 174 12.11 7.96 7.10
C SER A 174 13.16 8.21 6.05
N GLY A 175 12.77 8.27 4.79
CA GLY A 175 13.67 8.52 3.67
C GLY A 175 13.06 8.12 2.34
N GLU A 176 13.68 8.57 1.26
CA GLU A 176 13.32 8.26 -0.11
C GLU A 176 14.54 7.71 -0.86
N HIS A 177 14.36 6.59 -1.55
CA HIS A 177 15.42 5.88 -2.25
C HIS A 177 14.97 5.60 -3.68
N ASP A 178 15.51 6.36 -4.63
CA ASP A 178 15.16 6.24 -6.03
C ASP A 178 15.98 5.17 -6.72
N ASN A 179 15.33 4.08 -7.13
CA ASN A 179 15.87 2.99 -7.96
C ASN A 179 17.30 2.55 -7.55
N LYS A 180 17.54 2.41 -6.25
CA LYS A 180 18.83 2.02 -5.69
C LYS A 180 18.94 0.50 -5.54
N SER A 181 20.18 0.00 -5.48
CA SER A 181 20.44 -1.38 -5.09
C SER A 181 20.09 -1.60 -3.62
N LEU A 182 19.81 -2.83 -3.22
CA LEU A 182 19.57 -3.21 -1.83
C LEU A 182 20.69 -2.72 -0.89
N GLU A 183 21.95 -2.91 -1.30
CA GLU A 183 23.12 -2.45 -0.53
C GLU A 183 23.09 -0.95 -0.27
N ALA A 184 22.81 -0.14 -1.31
CA ALA A 184 22.75 1.31 -1.16
C ALA A 184 21.61 1.76 -0.26
N VAL A 185 20.47 1.06 -0.30
CA VAL A 185 19.34 1.33 0.61
C VAL A 185 19.71 0.97 2.05
N LEU A 186 20.29 -0.21 2.29
CA LEU A 186 20.72 -0.64 3.62
C LEU A 186 21.77 0.27 4.22
N GLN A 187 22.78 0.69 3.44
CA GLN A 187 23.76 1.67 3.86
C GLN A 187 23.12 2.99 4.28
N SER A 188 22.20 3.51 3.46
CA SER A 188 21.49 4.76 3.78
C SER A 188 20.67 4.65 5.06
N ILE A 189 19.98 3.53 5.28
CA ILE A 189 19.22 3.26 6.50
C ILE A 189 20.16 3.16 7.69
N GLY A 190 21.29 2.43 7.58
CA GLY A 190 22.29 2.31 8.63
C GLY A 190 22.83 3.68 9.07
N TYR A 191 23.17 4.55 8.12
CA TYR A 191 23.64 5.92 8.42
C TYR A 191 22.60 6.77 9.16
N THR A 192 21.34 6.68 8.78
CA THR A 192 20.28 7.53 9.36
C THR A 192 19.71 7.00 10.67
N SER A 193 19.76 5.70 10.89
CA SER A 193 19.18 5.04 12.08
C SER A 193 20.20 4.61 13.13
N GLY A 194 21.50 4.68 12.83
CA GLY A 194 22.57 4.19 13.71
C GLY A 194 22.57 2.66 13.88
N ILE A 195 21.93 1.94 12.99
CA ILE A 195 21.90 0.47 12.94
C ILE A 195 23.07 -0.01 12.07
N HIS A 196 23.91 -0.86 12.64
CA HIS A 196 25.08 -1.44 11.95
C HIS A 196 24.95 -2.94 11.84
#